data_e0fa41b1c0a3db5c9707715e0e4da1f8
#
_entry.id   e0fa41b1c0a3db5c9707715e0e4da1f8
#
_cell.length_a   1.000
_cell.length_b   1.000
_cell.length_c   1.000
_cell.angle_alpha   90.00
_cell.angle_beta   90.00
_cell.angle_gamma   90.00
#
_symmetry.space_group_name_H-M   'P 1'
#
loop_
_entity.id
_entity.type
_entity.pdbx_description
1 polymer ?
#
loop_
_entity_poly.entity_id
_entity_poly.type
_entity_poly.pdbx_seq_one_letter_code
_entity_poly.pdbx_strand_id
1 'polypeptide(L)'
;MLVGGTGLFLLVKLRAFFILHPIKCAREGILAIRREANLSAFTLALSGTLGVGNIIGVASAIMIGGEGSLFWLFVSAFFASAIKYSEAALTHGGGGMQDVIRSSLGRAGGVLSRLYILLCIPLAFTMGASLQAKSISGVLSDSLETSHVIVLLLLFIFVIPLMSGSSEKSRNVSAKLVPFATIVYISLCFATVFVNFERLPSAVFKIFSSAFSLKSASGGAFGFAVILALKEGFCCGILSNEAGAGTSSFAHTLLVDTTPRVSGIFGVAEVLFDTVIICPLTGLAILTSPLDIASYSSAMRLVSDAFACSLGAQARLILAAAVFVFAISTVLCWYYYGSKAFGSLFRTTVPFSAFFIASLIFGVFSTDSLVIILSDVFLALMSLPTLCAIIKSSDRLLSLSELEIFKKTKRKATIKEGGFLISVRPKALKSKARSRPPRGTRSQTRSHHPRG
;
A
#
# COMPACT_ATOMS: atom_id res chain seq x y z
N MET A 1 2.85 18.26 -1.05
CA MET A 1 3.02 18.90 -2.36
C MET A 1 3.80 18.03 -3.37
N LEU A 2 4.97 17.48 -3.03
CA LEU A 2 5.76 16.65 -3.98
C LEU A 2 4.98 15.43 -4.49
N VAL A 3 4.35 14.67 -3.61
CA VAL A 3 3.54 13.48 -3.96
C VAL A 3 2.37 13.85 -4.87
N GLY A 4 1.61 14.90 -4.52
CA GLY A 4 0.50 15.39 -5.34
C GLY A 4 0.94 15.87 -6.72
N GLY A 5 2.02 16.64 -6.80
CA GLY A 5 2.59 17.10 -8.07
C GLY A 5 3.08 15.96 -8.95
N THR A 6 3.77 14.97 -8.36
CA THR A 6 4.20 13.76 -9.07
C THR A 6 3.00 12.94 -9.54
N GLY A 7 1.98 12.77 -8.69
CA GLY A 7 0.76 12.06 -9.04
C GLY A 7 0.03 12.71 -10.21
N LEU A 8 -0.10 14.05 -10.21
CA LEU A 8 -0.70 14.81 -11.31
C LEU A 8 0.10 14.63 -12.60
N PHE A 9 1.43 14.80 -12.53
CA PHE A 9 2.31 14.59 -13.68
C PHE A 9 2.14 13.19 -14.28
N LEU A 10 2.11 12.16 -13.45
CA LEU A 10 1.93 10.78 -13.90
C LEU A 10 0.52 10.51 -14.43
N LEU A 11 -0.53 11.09 -13.82
CA LEU A 11 -1.90 11.01 -14.33
C LEU A 11 -1.99 11.54 -15.77
N VAL A 12 -1.44 12.72 -16.00
CA VAL A 12 -1.42 13.33 -17.34
C VAL A 12 -0.58 12.49 -18.31
N LYS A 13 0.62 12.06 -17.88
CA LYS A 13 1.53 11.28 -18.71
C LYS A 13 0.98 9.92 -19.09
N LEU A 14 0.32 9.23 -18.16
CA LEU A 14 -0.38 7.96 -18.38
C LEU A 14 -1.76 8.14 -19.03
N ARG A 15 -2.15 9.38 -19.35
CA ARG A 15 -3.48 9.71 -19.90
C ARG A 15 -4.63 9.17 -19.06
N ALA A 16 -4.43 9.05 -17.75
CA ALA A 16 -5.40 8.54 -16.78
C ALA A 16 -6.14 7.25 -17.24
N PHE A 17 -5.47 6.37 -18.01
CA PHE A 17 -6.12 5.26 -18.73
C PHE A 17 -6.86 4.30 -17.80
N PHE A 18 -6.39 4.11 -16.57
CA PHE A 18 -7.04 3.25 -15.57
C PHE A 18 -8.34 3.88 -15.04
N ILE A 19 -8.45 5.22 -15.05
CA ILE A 19 -9.69 5.95 -14.72
C ILE A 19 -10.66 5.92 -15.91
N LEU A 20 -10.15 6.13 -17.13
CA LEU A 20 -10.97 6.15 -18.34
C LEU A 20 -11.44 4.77 -18.79
N HIS A 21 -10.74 3.70 -18.39
CA HIS A 21 -11.07 2.32 -18.77
C HIS A 21 -11.14 1.38 -17.56
N PRO A 22 -11.92 1.71 -16.50
CA PRO A 22 -11.92 0.96 -15.25
C PRO A 22 -12.36 -0.50 -15.43
N ILE A 23 -13.38 -0.76 -16.23
CA ILE A 23 -13.89 -2.12 -16.49
C ILE A 23 -12.83 -2.99 -17.15
N LYS A 24 -12.04 -2.43 -18.09
CA LYS A 24 -10.97 -3.17 -18.75
C LYS A 24 -9.85 -3.50 -17.77
N CYS A 25 -9.44 -2.53 -16.95
CA CYS A 25 -8.43 -2.73 -15.92
C CYS A 25 -8.90 -3.77 -14.88
N ALA A 26 -10.13 -3.67 -14.39
CA ALA A 26 -10.70 -4.65 -13.48
C ALA A 26 -10.70 -6.06 -14.08
N ARG A 27 -11.11 -6.22 -15.34
CA ARG A 27 -11.08 -7.51 -16.03
C ARG A 27 -9.67 -8.10 -16.15
N GLU A 28 -8.68 -7.28 -16.50
CA GLU A 28 -7.27 -7.69 -16.60
C GLU A 28 -6.73 -8.13 -15.23
N GLY A 29 -7.03 -7.37 -14.16
CA GLY A 29 -6.67 -7.71 -12.78
C GLY A 29 -7.33 -9.00 -12.28
N ILE A 30 -8.65 -9.14 -12.46
CA ILE A 30 -9.40 -10.34 -12.04
C ILE A 30 -8.88 -11.61 -12.76
N LEU A 31 -8.53 -11.51 -14.03
CA LEU A 31 -7.96 -12.65 -14.74
C LEU A 31 -6.59 -13.07 -14.19
N ALA A 32 -5.78 -12.13 -13.74
CA ALA A 32 -4.48 -12.40 -13.15
C ALA A 32 -4.57 -12.97 -11.71
N ILE A 33 -5.56 -12.53 -10.92
CA ILE A 33 -5.80 -13.03 -9.55
C ILE A 33 -6.23 -14.51 -9.50
N ARG A 34 -6.72 -15.08 -10.61
CA ARG A 34 -7.07 -16.51 -10.66
C ARG A 34 -5.91 -17.45 -10.30
N ARG A 35 -4.67 -16.98 -10.40
CA ARG A 35 -3.50 -17.69 -9.88
C ARG A 35 -3.34 -17.41 -8.40
N GLU A 36 -3.28 -18.44 -7.58
CA GLU A 36 -3.16 -18.33 -6.12
C GLU A 36 -1.95 -17.48 -5.69
N ALA A 37 -0.81 -17.63 -6.39
CA ALA A 37 0.38 -16.84 -6.11
C ALA A 37 0.15 -15.34 -6.31
N ASN A 38 -0.59 -14.94 -7.35
CA ASN A 38 -0.90 -13.53 -7.63
C ASN A 38 -1.93 -12.97 -6.65
N LEU A 39 -2.92 -13.78 -6.25
CA LEU A 39 -3.86 -13.42 -5.18
C LEU A 39 -3.10 -13.20 -3.87
N SER A 40 -2.20 -14.12 -3.51
CA SER A 40 -1.37 -13.98 -2.30
C SER A 40 -0.46 -12.74 -2.33
N ALA A 41 0.14 -12.43 -3.48
CA ALA A 41 0.95 -11.22 -3.65
C ALA A 41 0.11 -9.95 -3.50
N PHE A 42 -1.07 -9.91 -4.12
CA PHE A 42 -1.99 -8.78 -4.03
C PHE A 42 -2.52 -8.57 -2.60
N THR A 43 -2.97 -9.66 -1.94
CA THR A 43 -3.46 -9.56 -0.55
C THR A 43 -2.33 -9.23 0.43
N LEU A 44 -1.08 -9.62 0.15
CA LEU A 44 0.08 -9.17 0.91
C LEU A 44 0.31 -7.68 0.74
N ALA A 45 0.25 -7.15 -0.49
CA ALA A 45 0.37 -5.71 -0.72
C ALA A 45 -0.74 -4.94 0.01
N LEU A 46 -1.98 -5.41 -0.06
CA LEU A 46 -3.09 -4.87 0.70
C LEU A 46 -2.86 -4.94 2.22
N SER A 47 -2.21 -5.98 2.74
CA SER A 47 -1.97 -6.07 4.19
C SER A 47 -0.94 -5.07 4.71
N GLY A 48 -0.10 -4.55 3.84
CA GLY A 48 0.81 -3.44 4.17
C GLY A 48 0.06 -2.12 4.35
N THR A 49 -0.90 -1.85 3.49
CA THR A 49 -1.66 -0.60 3.43
C THR A 49 -2.98 -0.65 4.20
N LEU A 50 -3.74 -1.76 4.11
CA LEU A 50 -4.98 -1.95 4.87
C LEU A 50 -4.67 -2.24 6.34
N GLY A 51 -4.52 -1.20 7.09
CA GLY A 51 -4.24 -1.24 8.51
C GLY A 51 -5.15 -0.30 9.29
N VAL A 52 -4.71 0.00 10.48
CA VAL A 52 -5.43 0.91 11.38
C VAL A 52 -5.45 2.35 10.86
N GLY A 53 -4.53 2.70 9.94
CA GLY A 53 -4.48 4.03 9.30
C GLY A 53 -5.80 4.42 8.61
N ASN A 54 -6.49 3.47 7.98
CA ASN A 54 -7.77 3.67 7.29
C ASN A 54 -8.95 3.89 8.24
N ILE A 55 -8.74 3.60 9.51
CA ILE A 55 -9.74 3.72 10.57
C ILE A 55 -9.43 4.98 11.38
N ILE A 56 -8.28 5.01 12.06
CA ILE A 56 -7.87 6.11 12.93
C ILE A 56 -7.48 7.34 12.10
N GLY A 57 -6.77 7.16 10.99
CA GLY A 57 -6.35 8.26 10.14
C GLY A 57 -7.53 9.03 9.56
N VAL A 58 -8.58 8.33 9.10
CA VAL A 58 -9.81 8.97 8.61
C VAL A 58 -10.53 9.74 9.72
N ALA A 59 -10.67 9.13 10.90
CA ALA A 59 -11.27 9.81 12.04
C ALA A 59 -10.47 11.06 12.47
N SER A 60 -9.14 10.95 12.53
CA SER A 60 -8.25 12.09 12.80
C SER A 60 -8.38 13.19 11.75
N ALA A 61 -8.44 12.85 10.47
CA ALA A 61 -8.61 13.82 9.40
C ALA A 61 -9.94 14.57 9.51
N ILE A 62 -11.02 13.88 9.89
CA ILE A 62 -12.33 14.50 10.13
C ILE A 62 -12.29 15.37 11.39
N MET A 63 -11.67 14.92 12.47
CA MET A 63 -11.56 15.69 13.73
C MET A 63 -10.75 16.98 13.55
N ILE A 64 -9.67 16.93 12.78
CA ILE A 64 -8.75 18.07 12.60
C ILE A 64 -9.22 18.97 11.46
N GLY A 65 -9.53 18.38 10.31
CA GLY A 65 -9.83 19.10 9.07
C GLY A 65 -11.33 19.25 8.77
N GLY A 66 -12.22 18.69 9.62
CA GLY A 66 -13.67 18.70 9.39
C GLY A 66 -14.12 17.67 8.35
N GLU A 67 -15.43 17.63 8.10
CA GLU A 67 -16.08 16.66 7.22
C GLU A 67 -15.58 16.76 5.76
N GLY A 68 -15.15 17.94 5.32
CA GLY A 68 -14.57 18.20 3.99
C GLY A 68 -13.27 17.44 3.72
N SER A 69 -12.57 17.01 4.76
CA SER A 69 -11.37 16.17 4.63
C SER A 69 -11.65 14.87 3.90
N LEU A 70 -12.84 14.30 4.03
CA LEU A 70 -13.22 13.06 3.35
C LEU A 70 -13.31 13.24 1.84
N PHE A 71 -13.75 14.40 1.34
CA PHE A 71 -13.72 14.72 -0.08
C PHE A 71 -12.27 14.77 -0.62
N TRP A 72 -11.38 15.47 0.07
CA TRP A 72 -9.99 15.63 -0.37
C TRP A 72 -9.18 14.34 -0.23
N LEU A 73 -9.51 13.49 0.74
CA LEU A 73 -8.99 12.14 0.86
C LEU A 73 -9.37 11.32 -0.39
N PHE A 74 -10.64 11.34 -0.80
CA PHE A 74 -11.09 10.66 -2.03
C PHE A 74 -10.37 11.21 -3.28
N VAL A 75 -10.20 12.52 -3.38
CA VAL A 75 -9.46 13.17 -4.49
C VAL A 75 -8.00 12.71 -4.52
N SER A 76 -7.36 12.55 -3.37
CA SER A 76 -5.96 12.10 -3.30
C SER A 76 -5.75 10.72 -3.92
N ALA A 77 -6.77 9.85 -3.91
CA ALA A 77 -6.70 8.51 -4.48
C ALA A 77 -6.40 8.51 -6.00
N PHE A 78 -6.83 9.54 -6.74
CA PHE A 78 -6.52 9.64 -8.16
C PHE A 78 -5.02 9.84 -8.41
N PHE A 79 -4.39 10.69 -7.60
CA PHE A 79 -2.96 10.94 -7.67
C PHE A 79 -2.16 9.75 -7.17
N ALA A 80 -2.58 9.16 -6.06
CA ALA A 80 -1.99 7.97 -5.49
C ALA A 80 -2.04 6.78 -6.45
N SER A 81 -3.15 6.58 -7.16
CA SER A 81 -3.31 5.51 -8.15
C SER A 81 -2.28 5.60 -9.28
N ALA A 82 -1.94 6.81 -9.75
CA ALA A 82 -0.92 6.97 -10.78
C ALA A 82 0.48 6.64 -10.27
N ILE A 83 0.78 7.00 -9.02
CA ILE A 83 2.05 6.69 -8.38
C ILE A 83 2.16 5.18 -8.14
N LYS A 84 1.17 4.55 -7.51
CA LYS A 84 1.14 3.10 -7.24
C LYS A 84 1.19 2.27 -8.51
N TYR A 85 0.48 2.69 -9.57
CA TYR A 85 0.62 2.09 -10.90
C TYR A 85 2.08 2.07 -11.34
N SER A 86 2.74 3.22 -11.21
CA SER A 86 4.12 3.41 -11.66
C SER A 86 5.11 2.59 -10.83
N GLU A 87 4.94 2.56 -9.50
CA GLU A 87 5.74 1.73 -8.59
C GLU A 87 5.66 0.25 -8.98
N ALA A 88 4.46 -0.29 -9.09
CA ALA A 88 4.24 -1.69 -9.37
C ALA A 88 4.68 -2.08 -10.80
N ALA A 89 4.42 -1.23 -11.79
CA ALA A 89 4.81 -1.49 -13.18
C ALA A 89 6.33 -1.44 -13.39
N LEU A 90 7.03 -0.52 -12.73
CA LEU A 90 8.49 -0.38 -12.84
C LEU A 90 9.26 -1.47 -12.09
N THR A 91 8.68 -2.05 -11.04
CA THR A 91 9.29 -3.11 -10.23
C THR A 91 8.92 -4.52 -10.71
N HIS A 92 8.11 -4.62 -11.76
CA HIS A 92 7.72 -5.90 -12.34
C HIS A 92 8.94 -6.70 -12.84
N GLY A 93 8.96 -8.00 -12.56
CA GLY A 93 10.02 -8.93 -13.00
C GLY A 93 11.21 -9.04 -12.05
N GLY A 94 11.12 -8.47 -10.86
CA GLY A 94 12.12 -8.60 -9.79
C GLY A 94 12.86 -7.31 -9.46
N GLY A 95 13.56 -7.31 -8.34
CA GLY A 95 14.47 -6.27 -7.91
C GLY A 95 13.88 -5.21 -6.97
N GLY A 96 12.58 -5.01 -6.92
CA GLY A 96 11.95 -4.00 -6.05
C GLY A 96 12.31 -2.55 -6.40
N MET A 97 11.82 -1.59 -5.60
CA MET A 97 12.01 -0.16 -5.85
C MET A 97 13.48 0.29 -5.72
N GLN A 98 14.27 -0.36 -4.88
CA GLN A 98 15.71 -0.08 -4.73
C GLN A 98 16.48 -0.22 -6.04
N ASP A 99 16.13 -1.19 -6.91
CA ASP A 99 16.82 -1.39 -8.17
C ASP A 99 16.34 -0.40 -9.24
N VAL A 100 15.06 0.01 -9.18
CA VAL A 100 14.56 1.12 -10.00
C VAL A 100 15.30 2.42 -9.66
N ILE A 101 15.45 2.74 -8.36
CA ILE A 101 16.23 3.90 -7.90
C ILE A 101 17.68 3.81 -8.39
N ARG A 102 18.33 2.64 -8.21
CA ARG A 102 19.71 2.41 -8.60
C ARG A 102 19.94 2.59 -10.10
N SER A 103 19.04 2.08 -10.93
CA SER A 103 19.19 2.10 -12.39
C SER A 103 18.77 3.43 -13.01
N SER A 104 17.82 4.16 -12.44
CA SER A 104 17.27 5.38 -13.04
C SER A 104 18.03 6.66 -12.66
N LEU A 105 18.65 6.73 -11.46
CA LEU A 105 19.24 7.97 -10.94
C LEU A 105 20.76 8.10 -11.23
N GLY A 106 21.30 7.30 -12.14
CA GLY A 106 22.67 7.42 -12.61
C GLY A 106 23.71 7.30 -11.48
N ARG A 107 24.65 8.26 -11.38
CA ARG A 107 25.73 8.22 -10.37
C ARG A 107 25.23 8.25 -8.93
N ALA A 108 24.14 8.97 -8.66
CA ALA A 108 23.53 9.05 -7.32
C ALA A 108 22.69 7.80 -6.98
N GLY A 109 22.27 7.03 -7.99
CA GLY A 109 21.35 5.90 -7.81
C GLY A 109 21.83 4.85 -6.83
N GLY A 110 23.15 4.56 -6.81
CA GLY A 110 23.73 3.58 -5.87
C GLY A 110 23.63 4.02 -4.40
N VAL A 111 23.87 5.31 -4.12
CA VAL A 111 23.78 5.87 -2.76
C VAL A 111 22.31 5.97 -2.34
N LEU A 112 21.44 6.51 -3.21
CA LEU A 112 20.02 6.69 -2.93
C LEU A 112 19.29 5.36 -2.77
N SER A 113 19.67 4.32 -3.49
CA SER A 113 19.14 2.97 -3.33
C SER A 113 19.49 2.39 -1.95
N ARG A 114 20.71 2.57 -1.46
CA ARG A 114 21.09 2.16 -0.10
C ARG A 114 20.35 2.98 0.96
N LEU A 115 20.24 4.29 0.76
CA LEU A 115 19.48 5.17 1.66
C LEU A 115 18.02 4.74 1.75
N TYR A 116 17.38 4.41 0.60
CA TYR A 116 16.04 3.88 0.55
C TYR A 116 15.86 2.63 1.43
N ILE A 117 16.77 1.66 1.30
CA ILE A 117 16.74 0.43 2.11
C ILE A 117 16.96 0.75 3.59
N LEU A 118 17.91 1.63 3.92
CA LEU A 118 18.18 2.07 5.30
C LEU A 118 16.97 2.77 5.92
N LEU A 119 16.20 3.53 5.16
CA LEU A 119 14.96 4.20 5.63
C LEU A 119 13.78 3.23 5.77
N CYS A 120 13.75 2.17 4.96
CA CYS A 120 12.72 1.13 5.06
C CYS A 120 12.74 0.40 6.42
N ILE A 121 13.92 0.24 7.01
CA ILE A 121 14.09 -0.45 8.31
C ILE A 121 13.41 0.30 9.46
N PRO A 122 13.71 1.58 9.74
CA PRO A 122 13.02 2.32 10.80
C PRO A 122 11.54 2.56 10.47
N LEU A 123 11.15 2.64 9.20
CA LEU A 123 9.74 2.71 8.82
C LEU A 123 9.01 1.42 9.21
N ALA A 124 9.63 0.25 9.04
CA ALA A 124 9.06 -1.01 9.52
C ALA A 124 8.90 -1.05 11.04
N PHE A 125 9.82 -0.43 11.80
CA PHE A 125 9.73 -0.34 13.26
C PHE A 125 8.64 0.63 13.72
N THR A 126 8.47 1.77 13.06
CA THR A 126 7.49 2.79 13.44
C THR A 126 6.11 2.47 12.89
N MET A 127 5.92 2.51 11.59
CA MET A 127 4.62 2.30 10.92
C MET A 127 4.17 0.84 10.99
N GLY A 128 5.11 -0.09 10.79
CA GLY A 128 4.81 -1.52 10.75
C GLY A 128 4.59 -2.15 12.12
N ALA A 129 5.35 -1.77 13.14
CA ALA A 129 5.28 -2.35 14.47
C ALA A 129 4.62 -1.42 15.49
N SER A 130 5.23 -0.25 15.75
CA SER A 130 4.83 0.61 16.86
C SER A 130 3.42 1.18 16.67
N LEU A 131 3.08 1.66 15.48
CA LEU A 131 1.76 2.22 15.20
C LEU A 131 0.66 1.17 15.33
N GLN A 132 0.90 -0.03 14.86
CA GLN A 132 -0.08 -1.13 14.95
C GLN A 132 -0.27 -1.59 16.40
N ALA A 133 0.84 -1.72 17.16
CA ALA A 133 0.79 -2.08 18.57
C ALA A 133 0.07 -1.02 19.41
N LYS A 134 0.32 0.26 19.13
CA LYS A 134 -0.39 1.40 19.75
C LYS A 134 -1.89 1.35 19.49
N SER A 135 -2.27 1.06 18.26
CA SER A 135 -3.67 1.00 17.85
C SER A 135 -4.42 -0.18 18.48
N ILE A 136 -3.76 -1.34 18.57
CA ILE A 136 -4.30 -2.49 19.32
C ILE A 136 -4.50 -2.12 20.80
N SER A 137 -3.49 -1.45 21.40
CA SER A 137 -3.57 -1.00 22.78
C SER A 137 -4.75 -0.05 23.00
N GLY A 138 -4.93 0.94 22.09
CA GLY A 138 -6.03 1.88 22.16
C GLY A 138 -7.40 1.20 22.08
N VAL A 139 -7.64 0.37 21.07
CA VAL A 139 -8.95 -0.25 20.88
C VAL A 139 -9.30 -1.27 21.98
N LEU A 140 -8.31 -2.02 22.49
CA LEU A 140 -8.55 -2.98 23.58
C LEU A 140 -8.76 -2.26 24.92
N SER A 141 -8.02 -1.17 25.20
CA SER A 141 -8.24 -0.37 26.39
C SER A 141 -9.62 0.31 26.38
N ASP A 142 -10.04 0.86 25.22
CA ASP A 142 -11.36 1.52 25.12
C ASP A 142 -12.54 0.54 25.13
N SER A 143 -12.34 -0.69 24.64
CA SER A 143 -13.42 -1.69 24.51
C SER A 143 -13.53 -2.65 25.67
N LEU A 144 -12.41 -2.99 26.35
CA LEU A 144 -12.31 -4.06 27.35
C LEU A 144 -11.61 -3.59 28.64
N GLU A 145 -11.28 -2.30 28.78
CA GLU A 145 -10.52 -1.77 29.91
C GLU A 145 -9.21 -2.53 30.17
N THR A 146 -8.58 -3.00 29.09
CA THR A 146 -7.45 -3.94 29.15
C THR A 146 -6.15 -3.22 29.52
N SER A 147 -5.35 -3.79 30.41
CA SER A 147 -4.04 -3.24 30.75
C SER A 147 -3.03 -3.43 29.59
N HIS A 148 -2.06 -2.53 29.49
CA HIS A 148 -0.98 -2.60 28.50
C HIS A 148 -0.20 -3.93 28.56
N VAL A 149 -0.10 -4.55 29.74
CA VAL A 149 0.58 -5.84 29.92
C VAL A 149 -0.19 -6.96 29.21
N ILE A 150 -1.51 -6.99 29.32
CA ILE A 150 -2.35 -7.99 28.61
C ILE A 150 -2.25 -7.79 27.10
N VAL A 151 -2.24 -6.55 26.63
CA VAL A 151 -2.03 -6.23 25.21
C VAL A 151 -0.70 -6.77 24.71
N LEU A 152 0.39 -6.58 25.46
CA LEU A 152 1.70 -7.13 25.11
C LEU A 152 1.71 -8.64 25.08
N LEU A 153 1.08 -9.30 26.06
CA LEU A 153 0.97 -10.76 26.08
C LEU A 153 0.22 -11.28 24.85
N LEU A 154 -0.89 -10.64 24.47
CA LEU A 154 -1.63 -10.99 23.25
C LEU A 154 -0.76 -10.78 22.00
N LEU A 155 -0.09 -9.65 21.87
CA LEU A 155 0.82 -9.38 20.75
C LEU A 155 1.91 -10.46 20.67
N PHE A 156 2.53 -10.83 21.79
CA PHE A 156 3.60 -11.82 21.81
C PHE A 156 3.10 -13.21 21.47
N ILE A 157 1.93 -13.62 21.98
CA ILE A 157 1.33 -14.92 21.69
C ILE A 157 1.02 -15.06 20.18
N PHE A 158 0.53 -14.00 19.54
CA PHE A 158 0.16 -14.06 18.11
C PHE A 158 1.33 -13.74 17.17
N VAL A 159 2.18 -12.75 17.48
CA VAL A 159 3.20 -12.26 16.55
C VAL A 159 4.47 -13.08 16.60
N ILE A 160 4.99 -13.42 17.80
CA ILE A 160 6.29 -14.10 17.93
C ILE A 160 6.31 -15.48 17.23
N PRO A 161 5.33 -16.38 17.42
CA PRO A 161 5.33 -17.67 16.72
C PRO A 161 5.22 -17.55 15.20
N LEU A 162 4.59 -16.48 14.71
CA LEU A 162 4.44 -16.22 13.29
C LEU A 162 5.68 -15.58 12.65
N MET A 163 6.47 -14.85 13.45
CA MET A 163 7.79 -14.34 13.06
C MET A 163 8.88 -15.42 13.16
N SER A 164 8.68 -16.42 14.01
CA SER A 164 9.66 -17.47 14.22
C SER A 164 9.78 -18.39 13.01
N GLY A 165 11.00 -18.62 12.54
CA GLY A 165 11.33 -19.47 11.42
C GLY A 165 11.66 -18.68 10.15
N SER A 166 10.70 -18.23 9.39
CA SER A 166 10.97 -17.48 8.15
C SER A 166 10.00 -16.32 7.94
N SER A 167 10.49 -15.25 7.33
CA SER A 167 9.65 -14.12 6.91
C SER A 167 8.58 -14.54 5.88
N GLU A 168 8.78 -15.65 5.18
CA GLU A 168 7.81 -16.23 4.25
C GLU A 168 6.55 -16.74 4.95
N LYS A 169 6.70 -17.29 6.17
CA LYS A 169 5.55 -17.70 6.99
C LYS A 169 4.70 -16.48 7.38
N SER A 170 5.34 -15.42 7.86
CA SER A 170 4.67 -14.15 8.20
C SER A 170 3.90 -13.60 7.01
N ARG A 171 4.53 -13.56 5.82
CA ARG A 171 3.91 -13.15 4.57
C ARG A 171 2.64 -13.95 4.25
N ASN A 172 2.72 -15.29 4.31
CA ASN A 172 1.60 -16.15 3.94
C ASN A 172 0.41 -16.02 4.90
N VAL A 173 0.67 -15.83 6.19
CA VAL A 173 -0.38 -15.61 7.19
C VAL A 173 -1.00 -14.23 7.00
N SER A 174 -0.19 -13.18 6.85
CA SER A 174 -0.65 -11.82 6.58
C SER A 174 -1.61 -11.77 5.37
N ALA A 175 -1.22 -12.38 4.25
CA ALA A 175 -2.03 -12.41 3.04
C ALA A 175 -3.41 -13.10 3.22
N LYS A 176 -3.55 -14.02 4.17
CA LYS A 176 -4.82 -14.71 4.47
C LYS A 176 -5.71 -13.95 5.46
N LEU A 177 -5.11 -13.21 6.38
CA LEU A 177 -5.85 -12.47 7.43
C LEU A 177 -6.60 -11.25 6.85
N VAL A 178 -5.98 -10.53 5.92
CA VAL A 178 -6.54 -9.26 5.39
C VAL A 178 -7.91 -9.41 4.74
N PRO A 179 -8.17 -10.37 3.83
CA PRO A 179 -9.49 -10.48 3.23
C PRO A 179 -10.60 -10.70 4.26
N PHE A 180 -10.31 -11.51 5.29
CA PHE A 180 -11.27 -11.77 6.38
C PHE A 180 -11.56 -10.50 7.18
N ALA A 181 -10.53 -9.81 7.66
CA ALA A 181 -10.69 -8.57 8.41
C ALA A 181 -11.41 -7.49 7.59
N THR A 182 -11.09 -7.39 6.29
CA THR A 182 -11.71 -6.45 5.35
C THR A 182 -13.22 -6.71 5.22
N ILE A 183 -13.64 -7.95 5.04
CA ILE A 183 -15.07 -8.29 4.93
C ILE A 183 -15.81 -7.94 6.22
N VAL A 184 -15.26 -8.30 7.39
CA VAL A 184 -15.87 -7.99 8.69
C VAL A 184 -16.00 -6.47 8.86
N TYR A 185 -14.93 -5.71 8.59
CA TYR A 185 -14.93 -4.26 8.76
C TYR A 185 -15.89 -3.54 7.79
N ILE A 186 -15.86 -3.91 6.51
CA ILE A 186 -16.79 -3.36 5.51
C ILE A 186 -18.23 -3.65 5.90
N SER A 187 -18.53 -4.87 6.36
CA SER A 187 -19.89 -5.24 6.82
C SER A 187 -20.33 -4.39 8.01
N LEU A 188 -19.41 -4.12 8.95
CA LEU A 188 -19.68 -3.25 10.11
C LEU A 188 -19.97 -1.80 9.67
N CYS A 189 -19.19 -1.24 8.73
CA CYS A 189 -19.40 0.09 8.16
C CYS A 189 -20.76 0.17 7.44
N PHE A 190 -21.06 -0.80 6.57
CA PHE A 190 -22.35 -0.81 5.86
C PHE A 190 -23.54 -0.93 6.81
N ALA A 191 -23.45 -1.77 7.83
CA ALA A 191 -24.51 -1.90 8.84
C ALA A 191 -24.73 -0.56 9.56
N THR A 192 -23.67 0.14 9.96
CA THR A 192 -23.75 1.46 10.60
C THR A 192 -24.42 2.49 9.71
N VAL A 193 -23.99 2.60 8.44
CA VAL A 193 -24.57 3.53 7.47
C VAL A 193 -26.04 3.17 7.18
N PHE A 194 -26.37 1.88 7.09
CA PHE A 194 -27.72 1.41 6.82
C PHE A 194 -28.68 1.75 7.96
N VAL A 195 -28.28 1.53 9.21
CA VAL A 195 -29.09 1.89 10.38
C VAL A 195 -29.34 3.40 10.46
N ASN A 196 -28.36 4.20 10.03
CA ASN A 196 -28.44 5.66 10.04
C ASN A 196 -28.73 6.24 8.64
N PHE A 197 -29.41 5.50 7.76
CA PHE A 197 -29.59 5.87 6.34
C PHE A 197 -30.24 7.24 6.15
N GLU A 198 -31.18 7.62 7.03
CA GLU A 198 -31.84 8.94 7.01
C GLU A 198 -30.87 10.12 7.13
N ARG A 199 -29.71 9.91 7.77
CA ARG A 199 -28.66 10.92 7.93
C ARG A 199 -27.67 10.95 6.76
N LEU A 200 -27.66 9.95 5.89
CA LEU A 200 -26.73 9.85 4.77
C LEU A 200 -26.77 11.06 3.82
N PRO A 201 -27.94 11.57 3.38
CA PRO A 201 -27.98 12.77 2.53
C PRO A 201 -27.37 13.99 3.20
N SER A 202 -27.61 14.19 4.50
CA SER A 202 -27.04 15.28 5.28
C SER A 202 -25.51 15.13 5.43
N ALA A 203 -25.02 13.93 5.70
CA ALA A 203 -23.59 13.64 5.78
C ALA A 203 -22.88 13.95 4.45
N VAL A 204 -23.43 13.48 3.34
CA VAL A 204 -22.89 13.77 1.99
C VAL A 204 -22.90 15.27 1.71
N PHE A 205 -23.99 15.97 2.01
CA PHE A 205 -24.06 17.42 1.84
C PHE A 205 -23.00 18.14 2.68
N LYS A 206 -22.77 17.74 3.93
CA LYS A 206 -21.71 18.30 4.80
C LYS A 206 -20.33 18.08 4.22
N ILE A 207 -20.02 16.90 3.69
CA ILE A 207 -18.73 16.60 3.04
C ILE A 207 -18.43 17.61 1.93
N PHE A 208 -19.39 17.80 1.00
CA PHE A 208 -19.19 18.72 -0.11
C PHE A 208 -19.20 20.19 0.34
N SER A 209 -20.14 20.59 1.18
CA SER A 209 -20.22 21.97 1.66
C SER A 209 -19.00 22.39 2.46
N SER A 210 -18.46 21.49 3.30
CA SER A 210 -17.25 21.74 4.10
C SER A 210 -15.98 21.76 3.23
N ALA A 211 -15.92 20.92 2.19
CA ALA A 211 -14.78 20.89 1.26
C ALA A 211 -14.64 22.16 0.42
N PHE A 212 -15.74 22.86 0.12
CA PHE A 212 -15.79 24.03 -0.77
C PHE A 212 -16.41 25.28 -0.15
N SER A 213 -16.52 25.36 1.16
CA SER A 213 -17.16 26.48 1.85
C SER A 213 -16.49 27.82 1.56
N LEU A 214 -16.89 28.42 0.45
CA LEU A 214 -16.49 29.77 0.02
C LEU A 214 -17.26 30.88 0.75
N LYS A 215 -18.11 30.57 1.74
CA LYS A 215 -18.98 31.54 2.43
C LYS A 215 -18.24 32.61 3.24
N SER A 216 -16.95 32.68 3.15
CA SER A 216 -16.15 33.67 3.84
C SER A 216 -15.13 34.38 2.97
N ALA A 217 -15.58 35.01 1.90
CA ALA A 217 -14.81 36.09 1.31
C ALA A 217 -14.54 37.28 2.29
N SER A 218 -15.03 37.20 3.52
CA SER A 218 -14.95 38.27 4.52
C SER A 218 -14.15 37.93 5.80
N GLY A 219 -13.52 36.75 5.89
CA GLY A 219 -12.75 36.44 7.10
C GLY A 219 -11.78 35.29 6.95
N GLY A 220 -10.50 35.48 7.29
CA GLY A 220 -9.40 34.53 7.19
C GLY A 220 -9.60 33.16 7.87
N ALA A 221 -10.53 33.05 8.84
CA ALA A 221 -10.79 31.82 9.57
C ALA A 221 -11.40 30.71 8.72
N PHE A 222 -12.23 31.03 7.72
CA PHE A 222 -12.89 30.01 6.90
C PHE A 222 -12.03 29.53 5.70
N GLY A 223 -11.21 30.43 5.13
CA GLY A 223 -10.19 30.02 4.17
C GLY A 223 -9.20 29.04 4.79
N PHE A 224 -8.89 29.22 6.07
CA PHE A 224 -8.06 28.31 6.83
C PHE A 224 -8.72 26.93 7.00
N ALA A 225 -10.02 26.85 7.27
CA ALA A 225 -10.73 25.57 7.41
C ALA A 225 -10.73 24.74 6.12
N VAL A 226 -10.92 25.36 4.95
CA VAL A 226 -10.84 24.65 3.64
C VAL A 226 -9.42 24.16 3.35
N ILE A 227 -8.41 24.99 3.65
CA ILE A 227 -7.00 24.58 3.49
C ILE A 227 -6.67 23.44 4.44
N LEU A 228 -7.18 23.46 5.67
CA LEU A 228 -6.98 22.42 6.65
C LEU A 228 -7.65 21.11 6.22
N ALA A 229 -8.90 21.16 5.74
CA ALA A 229 -9.62 20.02 5.19
C ALA A 229 -8.86 19.39 4.00
N LEU A 230 -8.38 20.23 3.08
CA LEU A 230 -7.57 19.77 1.95
C LEU A 230 -6.27 19.12 2.42
N LYS A 231 -5.55 19.77 3.33
CA LYS A 231 -4.28 19.27 3.86
C LYS A 231 -4.48 17.92 4.56
N GLU A 232 -5.38 17.86 5.55
CA GLU A 232 -5.58 16.67 6.36
C GLU A 232 -6.17 15.51 5.54
N GLY A 233 -7.16 15.79 4.69
CA GLY A 233 -7.75 14.77 3.82
C GLY A 233 -6.76 14.24 2.79
N PHE A 234 -6.05 15.13 2.10
CA PHE A 234 -5.08 14.73 1.07
C PHE A 234 -3.89 13.96 1.67
N CYS A 235 -3.35 14.44 2.81
CA CYS A 235 -2.28 13.74 3.52
C CYS A 235 -2.74 12.37 4.01
N CYS A 236 -3.90 12.29 4.66
CA CYS A 236 -4.44 11.03 5.15
C CYS A 236 -4.59 10.00 4.01
N GLY A 237 -5.13 10.39 2.87
CA GLY A 237 -5.29 9.49 1.73
C GLY A 237 -3.95 9.01 1.14
N ILE A 238 -2.94 9.87 1.04
CA ILE A 238 -1.60 9.48 0.57
C ILE A 238 -0.89 8.58 1.57
N LEU A 239 -0.95 8.91 2.85
CA LEU A 239 -0.31 8.15 3.92
C LEU A 239 -0.94 6.75 4.07
N SER A 240 -2.28 6.68 3.97
CA SER A 240 -3.03 5.43 4.05
C SER A 240 -2.56 4.39 3.03
N ASN A 241 -2.41 4.78 1.78
CA ASN A 241 -2.02 3.88 0.69
C ASN A 241 -0.50 3.82 0.44
N GLU A 242 0.31 4.57 1.19
CA GLU A 242 1.79 4.62 1.08
C GLU A 242 2.29 4.96 -0.33
N ALA A 243 1.54 5.74 -1.12
CA ALA A 243 1.93 6.10 -2.46
C ALA A 243 3.18 6.99 -2.46
N GLY A 244 4.18 6.60 -3.21
CA GLY A 244 5.47 7.26 -3.26
C GLY A 244 6.54 6.58 -2.39
N ALA A 245 6.17 5.69 -1.47
CA ALA A 245 7.12 4.96 -0.65
C ALA A 245 7.76 3.76 -1.37
N GLY A 246 7.04 3.17 -2.33
CA GLY A 246 7.53 1.99 -3.06
C GLY A 246 7.55 0.70 -2.23
N THR A 247 6.94 0.69 -1.06
CA THR A 247 6.92 -0.43 -0.09
C THR A 247 6.24 -1.67 -0.64
N SER A 248 5.09 -1.51 -1.31
CA SER A 248 4.36 -2.62 -1.94
C SER A 248 5.15 -3.32 -3.05
N SER A 249 6.27 -2.72 -3.52
CA SER A 249 7.14 -3.39 -4.49
C SER A 249 7.66 -4.74 -3.98
N PHE A 250 7.88 -4.91 -2.67
CA PHE A 250 8.26 -6.21 -2.09
C PHE A 250 7.20 -7.30 -2.31
N ALA A 251 5.92 -6.93 -2.34
CA ALA A 251 4.84 -7.86 -2.66
C ALA A 251 4.70 -8.06 -4.18
N HIS A 252 4.81 -6.99 -4.97
CA HIS A 252 4.68 -7.06 -6.43
C HIS A 252 5.78 -7.87 -7.11
N THR A 253 6.98 -7.99 -6.51
CA THR A 253 8.03 -8.90 -7.02
C THR A 253 7.65 -10.39 -6.95
N LEU A 254 6.60 -10.74 -6.20
CA LEU A 254 6.09 -12.12 -6.09
C LEU A 254 5.08 -12.49 -7.20
N LEU A 255 4.67 -11.53 -8.02
CA LEU A 255 3.74 -11.78 -9.12
C LEU A 255 4.39 -12.67 -10.19
N VAL A 256 3.66 -13.69 -10.63
CA VAL A 256 4.12 -14.65 -11.62
C VAL A 256 3.28 -14.58 -12.91
N ASP A 257 3.93 -14.75 -14.05
CA ASP A 257 3.29 -14.79 -15.39
C ASP A 257 2.33 -13.61 -15.64
N THR A 258 2.71 -12.43 -15.17
CA THR A 258 2.00 -11.17 -15.40
C THR A 258 2.79 -10.25 -16.34
N THR A 259 2.25 -9.09 -16.63
CA THR A 259 2.93 -8.04 -17.41
C THR A 259 3.14 -6.80 -16.52
N PRO A 260 4.07 -5.90 -16.85
CA PRO A 260 4.24 -4.65 -16.11
C PRO A 260 2.94 -3.87 -15.97
N ARG A 261 2.11 -3.88 -17.03
CA ARG A 261 0.79 -3.25 -17.03
C ARG A 261 -0.14 -3.86 -15.98
N VAL A 262 -0.21 -5.19 -15.90
CA VAL A 262 -1.05 -5.90 -14.92
C VAL A 262 -0.54 -5.67 -13.49
N SER A 263 0.78 -5.69 -13.29
CA SER A 263 1.38 -5.27 -11.99
C SER A 263 0.92 -3.86 -11.61
N GLY A 264 0.99 -2.90 -12.54
CA GLY A 264 0.51 -1.54 -12.31
C GLY A 264 -0.98 -1.48 -11.96
N ILE A 265 -1.81 -2.30 -12.62
CA ILE A 265 -3.25 -2.41 -12.30
C ILE A 265 -3.47 -2.92 -10.86
N PHE A 266 -2.64 -3.82 -10.37
CA PHE A 266 -2.70 -4.21 -8.95
C PHE A 266 -2.37 -3.07 -8.01
N GLY A 267 -1.37 -2.23 -8.33
CA GLY A 267 -1.10 -1.01 -7.56
C GLY A 267 -2.28 -0.04 -7.53
N VAL A 268 -3.01 0.13 -8.66
CA VAL A 268 -4.26 0.90 -8.70
C VAL A 268 -5.34 0.25 -7.84
N ALA A 269 -5.47 -1.08 -7.90
CA ALA A 269 -6.46 -1.80 -7.11
C ALA A 269 -6.21 -1.70 -5.60
N GLU A 270 -4.93 -1.62 -5.15
CA GLU A 270 -4.60 -1.34 -3.76
C GLU A 270 -5.22 -0.02 -3.30
N VAL A 271 -5.00 1.07 -4.07
CA VAL A 271 -5.56 2.39 -3.74
C VAL A 271 -7.08 2.38 -3.79
N LEU A 272 -7.68 1.62 -4.73
CA LEU A 272 -9.12 1.50 -4.85
C LEU A 272 -9.71 0.87 -3.58
N PHE A 273 -9.18 -0.25 -3.11
CA PHE A 273 -9.67 -0.91 -1.90
C PHE A 273 -9.40 -0.07 -0.65
N ASP A 274 -8.19 0.46 -0.52
CA ASP A 274 -7.75 1.23 0.62
C ASP A 274 -8.46 2.58 0.72
N THR A 275 -8.26 3.44 -0.26
CA THR A 275 -8.58 4.87 -0.17
C THR A 275 -9.93 5.23 -0.80
N VAL A 276 -10.42 4.46 -1.79
CA VAL A 276 -11.71 4.74 -2.45
C VAL A 276 -12.86 4.00 -1.80
N ILE A 277 -12.63 2.82 -1.22
CA ILE A 277 -13.69 2.01 -0.60
C ILE A 277 -13.66 2.15 0.93
N ILE A 278 -12.58 1.73 1.58
CA ILE A 278 -12.55 1.61 3.04
C ILE A 278 -12.56 2.97 3.74
N CYS A 279 -11.71 3.90 3.33
CA CYS A 279 -11.66 5.21 3.98
C CYS A 279 -12.97 6.00 3.90
N PRO A 280 -13.65 6.12 2.73
CA PRO A 280 -14.95 6.78 2.67
C PRO A 280 -16.05 6.05 3.46
N LEU A 281 -16.04 4.71 3.49
CA LEU A 281 -16.98 3.95 4.32
C LEU A 281 -16.78 4.22 5.80
N THR A 282 -15.52 4.29 6.27
CA THR A 282 -15.19 4.70 7.64
C THR A 282 -15.72 6.10 7.93
N GLY A 283 -15.43 7.06 7.05
CA GLY A 283 -15.89 8.43 7.20
C GLY A 283 -17.41 8.56 7.21
N LEU A 284 -18.11 7.84 6.31
CA LEU A 284 -19.56 7.83 6.29
C LEU A 284 -20.17 7.18 7.54
N ALA A 285 -19.58 6.09 8.04
CA ALA A 285 -20.03 5.48 9.30
C ALA A 285 -19.91 6.46 10.47
N ILE A 286 -18.84 7.27 10.54
CA ILE A 286 -18.68 8.32 11.55
C ILE A 286 -19.71 9.45 11.35
N LEU A 287 -19.82 9.98 10.12
CA LEU A 287 -20.64 11.17 9.83
C LEU A 287 -22.15 10.91 9.86
N THR A 288 -22.59 9.67 9.67
CA THR A 288 -24.00 9.28 9.81
C THR A 288 -24.37 8.96 11.24
N SER A 289 -23.40 8.68 12.13
CA SER A 289 -23.66 8.42 13.54
C SER A 289 -24.20 9.66 14.28
N PRO A 290 -25.02 9.51 15.35
CA PRO A 290 -25.58 10.63 16.10
C PRO A 290 -24.59 11.23 17.10
N LEU A 291 -23.32 11.40 16.74
CA LEU A 291 -22.26 11.89 17.63
C LEU A 291 -21.91 13.35 17.33
N ASP A 292 -21.52 14.07 18.37
CA ASP A 292 -20.85 15.36 18.25
C ASP A 292 -19.33 15.14 18.17
N ILE A 293 -18.77 15.25 16.97
CA ILE A 293 -17.36 14.99 16.69
C ILE A 293 -16.45 15.93 17.47
N ALA A 294 -16.89 17.17 17.72
CA ALA A 294 -16.10 18.16 18.44
C ALA A 294 -15.86 17.81 19.91
N SER A 295 -16.66 16.93 20.49
CA SER A 295 -16.51 16.47 21.86
C SER A 295 -15.40 15.43 22.07
N TYR A 296 -14.83 14.90 20.99
CA TYR A 296 -13.83 13.83 21.04
C TYR A 296 -12.40 14.36 20.97
N SER A 297 -11.53 13.78 21.81
CA SER A 297 -10.07 13.99 21.79
C SER A 297 -9.30 12.78 21.24
N SER A 298 -9.96 11.62 21.07
CA SER A 298 -9.38 10.38 20.56
C SER A 298 -10.11 9.92 19.32
N ALA A 299 -9.38 9.76 18.21
CA ALA A 299 -9.90 9.26 16.95
C ALA A 299 -10.42 7.82 17.07
N MET A 300 -9.71 6.97 17.81
CA MET A 300 -10.13 5.58 18.03
C MET A 300 -11.45 5.53 18.80
N ARG A 301 -11.60 6.34 19.86
CA ARG A 301 -12.83 6.42 20.64
C ARG A 301 -14.01 6.91 19.81
N LEU A 302 -13.78 7.93 18.96
CA LEU A 302 -14.81 8.42 18.03
C LEU A 302 -15.33 7.29 17.14
N VAL A 303 -14.43 6.50 16.53
CA VAL A 303 -14.82 5.36 15.68
C VAL A 303 -15.57 4.31 16.50
N SER A 304 -15.04 3.93 17.64
CA SER A 304 -15.63 2.91 18.52
C SER A 304 -17.06 3.30 18.95
N ASP A 305 -17.26 4.56 19.32
CA ASP A 305 -18.56 5.06 19.72
C ASP A 305 -19.50 5.24 18.52
N ALA A 306 -19.03 5.59 17.33
CA ALA A 306 -19.82 5.66 16.12
C ALA A 306 -20.49 4.31 15.77
N PHE A 307 -19.76 3.22 15.91
CA PHE A 307 -20.32 1.87 15.74
C PHE A 307 -21.23 1.47 16.90
N ALA A 308 -20.82 1.75 18.13
CA ALA A 308 -21.56 1.36 19.33
C ALA A 308 -22.92 2.06 19.47
N CYS A 309 -22.99 3.36 19.16
CA CYS A 309 -24.25 4.09 19.24
C CYS A 309 -25.25 3.69 18.13
N SER A 310 -24.73 3.17 17.00
CA SER A 310 -25.56 2.75 15.86
C SER A 310 -25.99 1.28 15.95
N LEU A 311 -25.10 0.38 16.38
CA LEU A 311 -25.30 -1.07 16.34
C LEU A 311 -25.33 -1.73 17.73
N GLY A 312 -25.19 -0.93 18.80
CA GLY A 312 -25.15 -1.40 20.19
C GLY A 312 -23.72 -1.69 20.67
N ALA A 313 -23.58 -1.84 21.99
CA ALA A 313 -22.27 -1.96 22.65
C ALA A 313 -21.40 -3.12 22.13
N GLN A 314 -22.01 -4.19 21.64
CA GLN A 314 -21.29 -5.35 21.07
C GLN A 314 -20.50 -4.99 19.80
N ALA A 315 -20.87 -3.93 19.06
CA ALA A 315 -20.14 -3.47 17.89
C ALA A 315 -18.70 -3.03 18.22
N ARG A 316 -18.44 -2.56 19.45
CA ARG A 316 -17.09 -2.26 19.93
C ARG A 316 -16.19 -3.50 19.92
N LEU A 317 -16.72 -4.64 20.35
CA LEU A 317 -15.97 -5.90 20.37
C LEU A 317 -15.67 -6.39 18.96
N ILE A 318 -16.62 -6.29 18.05
CA ILE A 318 -16.45 -6.67 16.64
C ILE A 318 -15.39 -5.74 15.98
N LEU A 319 -15.48 -4.44 16.24
CA LEU A 319 -14.48 -3.48 15.79
C LEU A 319 -13.10 -3.80 16.36
N ALA A 320 -13.00 -4.07 17.68
CA ALA A 320 -11.75 -4.42 18.34
C ALA A 320 -11.13 -5.68 17.72
N ALA A 321 -11.93 -6.71 17.45
CA ALA A 321 -11.47 -7.92 16.77
C ALA A 321 -10.99 -7.62 15.33
N ALA A 322 -11.72 -6.82 14.55
CA ALA A 322 -11.34 -6.45 13.20
C ALA A 322 -10.03 -5.65 13.19
N VAL A 323 -9.91 -4.64 14.05
CA VAL A 323 -8.69 -3.82 14.22
C VAL A 323 -7.51 -4.69 14.65
N PHE A 324 -7.72 -5.61 15.57
CA PHE A 324 -6.68 -6.56 16.02
C PHE A 324 -6.16 -7.40 14.85
N VAL A 325 -7.06 -7.99 14.05
CA VAL A 325 -6.66 -8.82 12.90
C VAL A 325 -5.96 -7.98 11.82
N PHE A 326 -6.45 -6.77 11.51
CA PHE A 326 -5.79 -5.85 10.60
C PHE A 326 -4.37 -5.51 11.09
N ALA A 327 -4.24 -5.09 12.33
CA ALA A 327 -2.97 -4.70 12.90
C ALA A 327 -1.96 -5.86 12.92
N ILE A 328 -2.39 -7.08 13.31
CA ILE A 328 -1.52 -8.27 13.25
C ILE A 328 -1.10 -8.54 11.80
N SER A 329 -2.01 -8.47 10.83
CA SER A 329 -1.65 -8.72 9.44
C SER A 329 -0.65 -7.67 8.91
N THR A 330 -0.82 -6.41 9.28
CA THR A 330 0.10 -5.32 8.92
C THR A 330 1.47 -5.49 9.58
N VAL A 331 1.51 -5.86 10.88
CA VAL A 331 2.76 -6.19 11.58
C VAL A 331 3.54 -7.30 10.86
N LEU A 332 2.85 -8.38 10.46
CA LEU A 332 3.48 -9.51 9.76
C LEU A 332 3.96 -9.14 8.36
N CYS A 333 3.21 -8.31 7.63
CA CYS A 333 3.59 -7.79 6.33
C CYS A 333 4.86 -6.92 6.43
N TRP A 334 4.87 -5.98 7.37
CA TRP A 334 6.01 -5.10 7.59
C TRP A 334 7.23 -5.82 8.16
N TYR A 335 7.02 -6.88 8.95
CA TYR A 335 8.10 -7.78 9.32
C TYR A 335 8.74 -8.43 8.09
N TYR A 336 7.92 -8.89 7.13
CA TYR A 336 8.43 -9.41 5.86
C TYR A 336 9.18 -8.35 5.06
N TYR A 337 8.60 -7.15 4.85
CA TYR A 337 9.25 -6.06 4.11
C TYR A 337 10.57 -5.63 4.75
N GLY A 338 10.55 -5.35 6.04
CA GLY A 338 11.72 -4.92 6.79
C GLY A 338 12.82 -5.99 6.87
N SER A 339 12.46 -7.26 7.04
CA SER A 339 13.44 -8.35 7.04
C SER A 339 14.08 -8.56 5.65
N LYS A 340 13.33 -8.38 4.56
CA LYS A 340 13.91 -8.38 3.19
C LYS A 340 14.83 -7.19 2.96
N ALA A 341 14.44 -5.99 3.39
CA ALA A 341 15.27 -4.80 3.32
C ALA A 341 16.55 -4.98 4.15
N PHE A 342 16.45 -5.42 5.40
CA PHE A 342 17.58 -5.65 6.30
C PHE A 342 18.50 -6.74 5.76
N GLY A 343 17.96 -7.87 5.30
CA GLY A 343 18.71 -8.99 4.73
C GLY A 343 19.47 -8.64 3.44
N SER A 344 19.07 -7.57 2.73
CA SER A 344 19.83 -7.07 1.57
C SER A 344 21.11 -6.32 1.94
N LEU A 345 21.23 -5.86 3.20
CA LEU A 345 22.39 -5.14 3.74
C LEU A 345 23.23 -6.01 4.67
N PHE A 346 22.61 -6.92 5.41
CA PHE A 346 23.23 -7.69 6.47
C PHE A 346 23.04 -9.20 6.25
N ARG A 347 24.01 -10.00 6.69
CA ARG A 347 23.99 -11.46 6.50
C ARG A 347 22.96 -12.19 7.37
N THR A 348 22.53 -11.61 8.47
CA THR A 348 21.59 -12.19 9.39
C THR A 348 20.46 -11.23 9.72
N THR A 349 19.24 -11.73 9.88
CA THR A 349 18.04 -10.95 10.22
C THR A 349 17.71 -11.00 11.73
N VAL A 350 18.49 -11.70 12.54
CA VAL A 350 18.24 -11.82 13.99
C VAL A 350 18.20 -10.47 14.70
N PRO A 351 19.15 -9.53 14.48
CA PRO A 351 19.07 -8.21 15.11
C PRO A 351 17.81 -7.44 14.71
N PHE A 352 17.39 -7.54 13.44
CA PHE A 352 16.15 -6.91 12.96
C PHE A 352 14.94 -7.44 13.75
N SER A 353 14.83 -8.75 13.92
CA SER A 353 13.71 -9.35 14.66
C SER A 353 13.66 -8.88 16.13
N ALA A 354 14.81 -8.76 16.79
CA ALA A 354 14.88 -8.25 18.16
C ALA A 354 14.43 -6.78 18.26
N PHE A 355 14.91 -5.91 17.36
CA PHE A 355 14.49 -4.51 17.32
C PHE A 355 13.03 -4.36 16.93
N PHE A 356 12.52 -5.22 16.06
CA PHE A 356 11.10 -5.21 15.65
C PHE A 356 10.18 -5.57 16.83
N ILE A 357 10.56 -6.56 17.63
CA ILE A 357 9.82 -6.90 18.87
C ILE A 357 9.91 -5.75 19.88
N ALA A 358 11.09 -5.15 20.06
CA ALA A 358 11.24 -3.97 20.93
C ALA A 358 10.35 -2.80 20.46
N SER A 359 10.15 -2.64 19.14
CA SER A 359 9.27 -1.61 18.60
C SER A 359 7.79 -1.87 18.88
N LEU A 360 7.35 -3.13 19.00
CA LEU A 360 6.00 -3.46 19.47
C LEU A 360 5.79 -2.99 20.91
N ILE A 361 6.78 -3.26 21.79
CA ILE A 361 6.75 -2.83 23.19
C ILE A 361 6.70 -1.29 23.23
N PHE A 362 7.61 -0.63 22.51
CA PHE A 362 7.64 0.83 22.42
C PHE A 362 6.29 1.40 21.97
N GLY A 363 5.65 0.80 20.97
CA GLY A 363 4.36 1.24 20.46
C GLY A 363 3.26 1.22 21.53
N VAL A 364 3.15 0.15 22.31
CA VAL A 364 2.12 0.04 23.37
C VAL A 364 2.22 1.16 24.39
N PHE A 365 3.45 1.53 24.79
CA PHE A 365 3.68 2.56 25.84
C PHE A 365 3.85 3.98 25.29
N SER A 366 3.96 4.17 23.97
CA SER A 366 4.14 5.47 23.34
C SER A 366 2.85 6.28 23.28
N THR A 367 2.99 7.56 22.94
CA THR A 367 1.85 8.42 22.57
C THR A 367 1.53 8.27 21.08
N ASP A 368 0.26 8.44 20.71
CA ASP A 368 -0.19 8.41 19.30
C ASP A 368 0.62 9.38 18.44
N SER A 369 0.76 10.63 18.90
CA SER A 369 1.46 11.68 18.17
C SER A 369 2.91 11.34 17.86
N LEU A 370 3.65 10.76 18.82
CA LEU A 370 5.05 10.41 18.62
C LEU A 370 5.22 9.33 17.54
N VAL A 371 4.41 8.28 17.61
CA VAL A 371 4.50 7.16 16.67
C VAL A 371 4.10 7.61 15.26
N ILE A 372 3.04 8.43 15.14
CA ILE A 372 2.60 8.98 13.86
C ILE A 372 3.68 9.88 13.25
N ILE A 373 4.22 10.83 14.02
CA ILE A 373 5.27 11.74 13.52
C ILE A 373 6.50 10.97 13.03
N LEU A 374 6.96 9.97 13.80
CA LEU A 374 8.11 9.16 13.39
C LEU A 374 7.81 8.38 12.08
N SER A 375 6.61 7.81 11.96
CA SER A 375 6.19 7.09 10.76
C SER A 375 6.15 8.02 9.55
N ASP A 376 5.57 9.21 9.70
CA ASP A 376 5.44 10.21 8.64
C ASP A 376 6.80 10.72 8.16
N VAL A 377 7.73 10.97 9.08
CA VAL A 377 9.08 11.41 8.75
C VAL A 377 9.83 10.37 7.91
N PHE A 378 9.83 9.10 8.35
CA PHE A 378 10.51 8.05 7.59
C PHE A 378 9.84 7.76 6.26
N LEU A 379 8.50 7.80 6.20
CA LEU A 379 7.74 7.63 4.97
C LEU A 379 8.04 8.77 3.97
N ALA A 380 8.06 10.02 4.44
CA ALA A 380 8.38 11.18 3.61
C ALA A 380 9.82 11.12 3.07
N LEU A 381 10.80 10.78 3.92
CA LEU A 381 12.19 10.65 3.50
C LEU A 381 12.38 9.52 2.46
N MET A 382 11.68 8.40 2.65
CA MET A 382 11.72 7.26 1.73
C MET A 382 11.04 7.58 0.39
N SER A 383 10.04 8.45 0.40
CA SER A 383 9.33 8.88 -0.81
C SER A 383 10.19 9.72 -1.74
N LEU A 384 11.15 10.49 -1.24
CA LEU A 384 11.98 11.37 -2.06
C LEU A 384 12.73 10.62 -3.18
N PRO A 385 13.60 9.63 -2.88
CA PRO A 385 14.31 8.90 -3.92
C PRO A 385 13.38 8.10 -4.83
N THR A 386 12.26 7.59 -4.29
CA THR A 386 11.26 6.84 -5.05
C THR A 386 10.59 7.71 -6.10
N LEU A 387 10.05 8.86 -5.72
CA LEU A 387 9.38 9.79 -6.65
C LEU A 387 10.34 10.32 -7.71
N CYS A 388 11.57 10.65 -7.35
CA CYS A 388 12.62 11.04 -8.30
C CYS A 388 12.89 9.93 -9.33
N ALA A 389 12.98 8.68 -8.87
CA ALA A 389 13.21 7.53 -9.74
C ALA A 389 12.04 7.27 -10.70
N ILE A 390 10.80 7.40 -10.21
CA ILE A 390 9.58 7.23 -11.01
C ILE A 390 9.49 8.32 -12.09
N ILE A 391 9.70 9.60 -11.73
CA ILE A 391 9.69 10.71 -12.68
C ILE A 391 10.75 10.47 -13.76
N LYS A 392 11.97 10.11 -13.39
CA LYS A 392 13.06 9.82 -14.32
C LYS A 392 12.78 8.61 -15.22
N SER A 393 12.02 7.63 -14.73
CA SER A 393 11.64 6.42 -15.46
C SER A 393 10.31 6.56 -16.21
N SER A 394 9.72 7.75 -16.26
CA SER A 394 8.37 7.95 -16.79
C SER A 394 8.23 7.62 -18.29
N ASP A 395 9.28 7.78 -19.10
CA ASP A 395 9.28 7.41 -20.52
C ASP A 395 9.33 5.87 -20.69
N ARG A 396 10.12 5.20 -19.85
CA ARG A 396 10.13 3.73 -19.78
C ARG A 396 8.74 3.21 -19.36
N LEU A 397 8.08 3.87 -18.42
CA LEU A 397 6.75 3.52 -17.97
C LEU A 397 5.72 3.62 -19.12
N LEU A 398 5.78 4.66 -19.95
CA LEU A 398 4.95 4.79 -21.16
C LEU A 398 5.18 3.63 -22.12
N SER A 399 6.43 3.30 -22.40
CA SER A 399 6.74 2.17 -23.30
C SER A 399 6.21 0.84 -22.78
N LEU A 400 6.24 0.62 -21.47
CA LEU A 400 5.66 -0.57 -20.81
C LEU A 400 4.13 -0.59 -20.91
N SER A 401 3.48 0.57 -20.86
CA SER A 401 2.03 0.72 -20.96
C SER A 401 1.52 0.66 -22.43
N GLU A 402 2.26 1.20 -23.38
CA GLU A 402 1.88 1.30 -24.79
C GLU A 402 2.14 0.01 -25.59
N LEU A 403 3.16 -0.75 -25.27
CA LEU A 403 3.53 -1.98 -25.98
C LEU A 403 2.39 -2.99 -26.11
N GLU A 404 1.45 -3.01 -25.18
CA GLU A 404 0.28 -3.89 -25.27
C GLU A 404 -0.88 -3.29 -26.09
N ILE A 405 -1.04 -1.97 -26.07
CA ILE A 405 -2.09 -1.29 -26.88
C ILE A 405 -1.77 -1.49 -28.35
N PHE A 406 -0.51 -1.29 -28.76
CA PHE A 406 -0.06 -1.49 -30.15
C PHE A 406 -0.12 -2.96 -30.61
N LYS A 407 0.22 -3.92 -29.76
CA LYS A 407 0.11 -5.36 -30.12
C LYS A 407 -1.34 -5.78 -30.36
N LYS A 408 -2.30 -5.31 -29.54
CA LYS A 408 -3.73 -5.65 -29.71
C LYS A 408 -4.37 -4.90 -30.88
N THR A 409 -3.96 -3.65 -31.15
CA THR A 409 -4.46 -2.88 -32.30
C THR A 409 -3.93 -3.45 -33.60
N LYS A 410 -2.64 -3.82 -33.69
CA LYS A 410 -2.10 -4.56 -34.85
C LYS A 410 -2.80 -5.90 -35.06
N ARG A 411 -3.05 -6.67 -33.99
CA ARG A 411 -3.77 -7.96 -34.10
C ARG A 411 -5.22 -7.79 -34.55
N LYS A 412 -5.92 -6.73 -34.13
CA LYS A 412 -7.27 -6.40 -34.60
C LYS A 412 -7.28 -5.83 -36.02
N ALA A 413 -6.30 -5.05 -36.43
CA ALA A 413 -6.14 -4.58 -37.80
C ALA A 413 -5.87 -5.75 -38.76
N THR A 414 -4.95 -6.66 -38.39
CA THR A 414 -4.65 -7.88 -39.17
C THR A 414 -5.87 -8.81 -39.31
N ILE A 415 -6.76 -8.86 -38.32
CA ILE A 415 -8.00 -9.65 -38.38
C ILE A 415 -9.08 -8.93 -39.19
N LYS A 416 -9.08 -7.60 -39.27
CA LYS A 416 -10.05 -6.82 -40.07
C LYS A 416 -9.66 -6.68 -41.55
N GLU A 417 -8.37 -6.74 -41.86
CA GLU A 417 -7.84 -6.71 -43.26
C GLU A 417 -7.60 -8.09 -43.87
N GLY A 418 -7.87 -9.17 -43.12
CA GLY A 418 -7.58 -10.53 -43.49
C GLY A 418 -8.63 -11.19 -44.39
N GLY A 419 -8.87 -10.61 -45.55
CA GLY A 419 -9.37 -11.33 -46.73
C GLY A 419 -8.27 -12.02 -47.55
N PHE A 420 -6.97 -11.92 -47.18
CA PHE A 420 -5.90 -12.62 -47.89
C PHE A 420 -4.75 -12.99 -46.96
N LEU A 421 -4.55 -14.27 -46.73
CA LEU A 421 -3.48 -14.85 -45.94
C LEU A 421 -2.15 -14.73 -46.69
N ILE A 422 -1.32 -13.73 -46.41
CA ILE A 422 0.12 -13.82 -46.67
C ILE A 422 0.81 -13.99 -45.30
N SER A 423 1.23 -15.23 -45.03
CA SER A 423 2.03 -15.59 -43.88
C SER A 423 3.41 -14.95 -43.99
N VAL A 424 3.57 -13.76 -43.40
CA VAL A 424 4.90 -13.20 -43.15
C VAL A 424 5.37 -13.71 -41.78
N ARG A 425 6.17 -14.79 -41.81
CA ARG A 425 6.92 -15.21 -40.62
C ARG A 425 7.79 -14.06 -40.13
N PRO A 426 7.74 -13.68 -38.85
CA PRO A 426 8.69 -12.71 -38.32
C PRO A 426 10.09 -13.32 -38.38
N LYS A 427 10.99 -12.69 -39.14
CA LYS A 427 12.43 -12.97 -39.07
C LYS A 427 12.88 -12.73 -37.63
N ALA A 428 13.24 -13.82 -36.94
CA ALA A 428 13.92 -13.75 -35.68
C ALA A 428 15.22 -12.94 -35.85
N LEU A 429 15.36 -11.83 -35.14
CA LEU A 429 16.63 -11.15 -34.97
C LEU A 429 17.57 -12.10 -34.22
N LYS A 430 18.35 -12.86 -34.99
CA LYS A 430 19.51 -13.58 -34.47
C LYS A 430 20.54 -12.53 -34.05
N SER A 431 20.63 -12.27 -32.74
CA SER A 431 21.79 -11.61 -32.17
C SER A 431 23.02 -12.49 -32.43
N LYS A 432 23.94 -12.00 -33.25
CA LYS A 432 25.26 -12.62 -33.43
C LYS A 432 26.06 -12.46 -32.14
N ALA A 433 25.86 -13.34 -31.18
CA ALA A 433 26.87 -13.63 -30.18
C ALA A 433 27.89 -14.57 -30.83
N ARG A 434 29.02 -14.01 -31.29
CA ARG A 434 30.20 -14.77 -31.65
C ARG A 434 30.82 -15.34 -30.38
N SER A 435 30.46 -16.55 -30.00
CA SER A 435 31.24 -17.36 -29.08
C SER A 435 32.41 -17.98 -29.84
N ARG A 436 33.66 -17.55 -29.55
CA ARG A 436 34.88 -18.27 -29.94
C ARG A 436 34.93 -19.57 -29.12
N PRO A 437 35.18 -20.73 -29.75
CA PRO A 437 35.45 -21.94 -28.99
C PRO A 437 36.81 -21.89 -28.31
N PRO A 438 36.98 -22.46 -27.10
CA PRO A 438 38.29 -22.54 -26.44
C PRO A 438 39.17 -23.57 -27.18
N ARG A 439 40.44 -23.19 -27.36
CA ARG A 439 41.47 -24.05 -27.92
C ARG A 439 41.67 -25.29 -27.04
N GLY A 440 41.59 -26.47 -27.66
CA GLY A 440 41.82 -27.71 -27.00
C GLY A 440 43.28 -27.86 -26.58
N THR A 441 43.50 -28.22 -25.34
CA THR A 441 44.75 -28.76 -24.81
C THR A 441 44.73 -30.29 -25.06
N ARG A 442 45.70 -30.74 -25.87
CA ARG A 442 46.01 -32.16 -26.06
C ARG A 442 46.46 -32.74 -24.72
N SER A 443 45.74 -33.70 -24.15
CA SER A 443 46.25 -34.58 -23.13
C SER A 443 46.81 -35.82 -23.79
N GLN A 444 48.11 -36.02 -23.59
CA GLN A 444 48.83 -37.27 -23.92
C GLN A 444 48.36 -38.34 -22.93
N THR A 445 47.75 -39.40 -23.47
CA THR A 445 47.57 -40.68 -22.79
C THR A 445 48.92 -41.39 -22.71
N ARG A 446 49.41 -41.66 -21.51
CA ARG A 446 50.42 -42.72 -21.25
C ARG A 446 49.73 -43.75 -20.34
N SER A 447 49.55 -44.92 -20.99
CA SER A 447 49.24 -46.18 -20.36
C SER A 447 50.39 -46.64 -19.48
N HIS A 448 50.14 -47.04 -18.24
CA HIS A 448 50.93 -48.06 -17.54
C HIS A 448 50.01 -48.92 -16.71
N HIS A 449 50.04 -50.20 -17.07
CA HIS A 449 49.43 -51.31 -16.42
C HIS A 449 50.34 -51.89 -15.32
N PRO A 450 49.84 -52.75 -14.44
CA PRO A 450 50.22 -52.86 -13.02
C PRO A 450 51.21 -53.96 -12.72
N ARG A 451 51.70 -53.93 -11.49
CA ARG A 451 52.09 -55.16 -10.74
C ARG A 451 52.48 -54.73 -9.29
N GLY A 452 51.95 -55.46 -8.32
CA GLY A 452 52.36 -55.51 -6.93
C GLY A 452 51.21 -55.36 -5.97
#